data_69bb95dab903f4003c32613f034927ce
#
_entry.id   69bb95dab903f4003c32613f034927ce
#
_cell.length_a   1.000
_cell.length_b   1.000
_cell.length_c   1.000
_cell.angle_alpha   90.00
_cell.angle_beta   90.00
_cell.angle_gamma   90.00
#
_symmetry.space_group_name_H-M   'P 1'
#
loop_
_entity.id
_entity.type
_entity.pdbx_description
1 polymer ?
#
loop_
_entity_poly.entity_id
_entity_poly.type
_entity_poly.pdbx_seq_one_letter_code
_entity_poly.pdbx_strand_id
1 'polypeptide(L)'
;EKQLYAGTNLGIGSSSRAGANTQPLLIPSTNYWLNLLQRGPIGSTGGDLFVDEEADHLWARYFRFSTPRSWDSTRQTWRLVQGFRGNYGDWDWDAAVVASKATSKMNNHGRANLTLLDAALAKSTPDAYNPFCAGLNCGEEAFMTTIFRNNTTELYMVDFKMSNPSVYQLPAGDVGMLVGAEFRSETMDDARDPNINGTIT
;
A
#
# COMPACT_ATOMS: atom_id res chain seq x y z
N GLU A 1 -7.01 13.73 9.41
CA GLU A 1 -5.77 13.38 10.11
C GLU A 1 -4.67 13.13 9.10
N LYS A 2 -3.50 13.71 9.33
CA LYS A 2 -2.30 13.50 8.52
C LYS A 2 -1.25 12.83 9.38
N GLN A 3 -0.76 11.67 8.96
CA GLN A 3 0.28 10.93 9.65
C GLN A 3 1.48 10.77 8.71
N LEU A 4 2.67 11.06 9.22
CA LEU A 4 3.94 10.84 8.55
C LEU A 4 4.76 9.83 9.35
N TYR A 5 5.18 8.76 8.70
CA TYR A 5 6.03 7.75 9.30
C TYR A 5 7.35 7.66 8.53
N ALA A 6 8.46 7.76 9.25
CA ALA A 6 9.77 7.43 8.74
C ALA A 6 10.09 5.98 9.14
N GLY A 7 10.35 5.14 8.15
CA GLY A 7 10.71 3.74 8.36
C GLY A 7 12.23 3.52 8.26
N THR A 8 12.65 2.30 8.55
CA THR A 8 14.02 1.85 8.29
C THR A 8 14.28 1.75 6.78
N ASN A 9 15.53 1.85 6.38
CA ASN A 9 15.94 1.68 4.99
C ASN A 9 15.46 0.32 4.45
N LEU A 10 15.00 0.32 3.20
CA LEU A 10 14.57 -0.88 2.54
C LEU A 10 15.78 -1.79 2.25
N GLY A 11 15.67 -3.06 2.65
CA GLY A 11 16.58 -4.10 2.19
C GLY A 11 15.84 -5.01 1.22
N ILE A 12 16.48 -5.37 0.12
CA ILE A 12 15.96 -6.36 -0.82
C ILE A 12 16.86 -7.58 -0.79
N GLY A 13 16.31 -8.70 -0.38
CA GLY A 13 16.99 -9.99 -0.39
C GLY A 13 16.56 -10.85 -1.58
N SER A 14 17.16 -11.99 -1.71
CA SER A 14 16.84 -12.99 -2.74
C SER A 14 15.38 -13.45 -2.73
N SER A 15 14.68 -13.29 -1.59
CA SER A 15 13.28 -13.65 -1.42
C SER A 15 12.31 -12.49 -1.64
N SER A 16 12.79 -11.30 -1.98
CA SER A 16 11.96 -10.08 -2.03
C SER A 16 11.26 -9.87 -3.38
N ARG A 17 11.51 -10.70 -4.36
CA ARG A 17 10.73 -10.70 -5.60
C ARG A 17 9.37 -11.32 -5.32
N ALA A 18 8.35 -10.47 -5.15
CA ALA A 18 6.97 -10.89 -5.05
C ALA A 18 6.50 -11.41 -6.42
N GLY A 19 6.16 -12.68 -6.48
CA GLY A 19 5.68 -13.35 -7.69
C GLY A 19 6.23 -14.76 -7.79
N ALA A 20 5.75 -15.55 -8.73
CA ALA A 20 6.10 -16.96 -8.92
C ALA A 20 7.60 -17.21 -9.22
N ASN A 21 8.39 -16.15 -9.43
CA ASN A 21 9.84 -16.20 -9.60
C ASN A 21 10.53 -15.65 -8.36
N THR A 22 10.82 -16.52 -7.43
CA THR A 22 11.72 -16.29 -6.28
C THR A 22 13.19 -16.24 -6.70
N GLN A 23 13.50 -15.64 -7.83
CA GLN A 23 14.90 -15.52 -8.27
C GLN A 23 15.62 -14.47 -7.42
N PRO A 24 16.85 -14.77 -7.00
CA PRO A 24 17.68 -13.80 -6.31
C PRO A 24 17.93 -12.58 -7.17
N LEU A 25 18.15 -11.44 -6.54
CA LEU A 25 18.58 -10.25 -7.23
C LEU A 25 20.05 -10.44 -7.60
N LEU A 26 20.34 -10.43 -8.88
CA LEU A 26 21.68 -10.69 -9.43
C LEU A 26 22.31 -9.37 -9.88
N ILE A 27 23.61 -9.20 -9.63
CA ILE A 27 24.39 -8.12 -10.20
C ILE A 27 25.00 -8.66 -11.50
N PRO A 28 24.61 -8.13 -12.68
CA PRO A 28 25.18 -8.58 -13.95
C PRO A 28 26.68 -8.32 -14.03
N SER A 29 27.42 -9.18 -14.71
CA SER A 29 28.84 -9.00 -15.03
C SER A 29 29.12 -7.71 -15.81
N THR A 30 28.13 -7.17 -16.52
CA THR A 30 28.19 -5.88 -17.21
C THR A 30 28.24 -4.67 -16.28
N ASN A 31 27.91 -4.82 -15.00
CA ASN A 31 27.83 -3.70 -14.06
C ASN A 31 29.20 -2.98 -13.97
N TYR A 32 29.18 -1.65 -14.17
CA TYR A 32 30.39 -0.82 -14.17
C TYR A 32 31.21 -0.96 -12.87
N TRP A 33 30.55 -0.90 -11.72
CA TRP A 33 31.20 -0.93 -10.41
C TRP A 33 31.74 -2.31 -10.06
N LEU A 34 31.05 -3.38 -10.44
CA LEU A 34 31.55 -4.74 -10.30
C LEU A 34 32.83 -4.93 -11.13
N ASN A 35 32.83 -4.49 -12.39
CA ASN A 35 34.01 -4.54 -13.26
C ASN A 35 35.18 -3.73 -12.69
N LEU A 36 34.91 -2.58 -12.07
CA LEU A 36 35.94 -1.76 -11.46
C LEU A 36 36.60 -2.45 -10.27
N LEU A 37 35.81 -3.16 -9.43
CA LEU A 37 36.31 -3.93 -8.30
C LEU A 37 37.13 -5.14 -8.73
N GLN A 38 36.72 -5.83 -9.78
CA GLN A 38 37.46 -6.96 -10.35
C GLN A 38 38.79 -6.55 -11.00
N ARG A 39 38.90 -5.29 -11.47
CA ARG A 39 40.11 -4.71 -12.02
C ARG A 39 41.05 -4.11 -10.99
N GLY A 40 40.90 -4.39 -9.71
CA GLY A 40 41.74 -3.89 -8.62
C GLY A 40 43.23 -3.96 -8.90
N PRO A 41 44.12 -3.25 -8.16
CA PRO A 41 45.53 -3.16 -8.47
C PRO A 41 46.13 -4.56 -8.61
N ILE A 42 46.90 -4.73 -9.68
CA ILE A 42 47.62 -5.96 -10.02
C ILE A 42 48.34 -6.48 -8.76
N GLY A 43 47.92 -7.66 -8.28
CA GLY A 43 48.48 -8.27 -7.08
C GLY A 43 47.58 -8.30 -5.86
N SER A 44 46.43 -7.66 -5.86
CA SER A 44 45.39 -8.03 -4.95
C SER A 44 44.79 -9.35 -5.45
N THR A 45 45.10 -10.43 -4.77
CA THR A 45 44.24 -11.61 -4.71
C THR A 45 42.92 -11.16 -4.05
N GLY A 46 42.17 -10.34 -4.75
CA GLY A 46 40.76 -10.10 -4.50
C GLY A 46 40.15 -11.47 -4.67
N GLY A 47 40.05 -12.20 -3.55
CA GLY A 47 39.52 -13.53 -3.55
C GLY A 47 38.22 -13.51 -4.31
N ASP A 48 37.97 -14.57 -5.00
CA ASP A 48 36.71 -14.92 -5.65
C ASP A 48 35.54 -14.38 -4.86
N LEU A 49 35.13 -13.16 -5.12
CA LEU A 49 33.87 -12.61 -4.68
C LEU A 49 32.82 -13.39 -5.46
N PHE A 50 32.57 -14.63 -5.00
CA PHE A 50 31.42 -15.48 -5.39
C PHE A 50 30.90 -15.22 -6.82
N VAL A 51 31.80 -15.27 -7.80
CA VAL A 51 31.45 -15.31 -9.21
C VAL A 51 31.10 -16.76 -9.47
N ASP A 52 29.84 -17.03 -9.71
CA ASP A 52 29.47 -18.30 -10.33
C ASP A 52 30.03 -18.27 -11.76
N GLU A 53 31.09 -19.02 -12.02
CA GLU A 53 31.78 -19.04 -13.32
C GLU A 53 30.84 -19.47 -14.46
N GLU A 54 29.74 -20.18 -14.15
CA GLU A 54 28.74 -20.58 -15.12
C GLU A 54 27.66 -19.52 -15.37
N ALA A 55 27.44 -18.58 -14.47
CA ALA A 55 26.25 -17.72 -14.48
C ALA A 55 26.49 -16.28 -14.93
N ASP A 56 27.70 -15.86 -15.23
CA ASP A 56 28.03 -14.51 -15.71
C ASP A 56 27.49 -13.33 -14.84
N HIS A 57 27.22 -13.60 -13.55
CA HIS A 57 26.75 -12.60 -12.60
C HIS A 57 27.08 -12.95 -11.15
N LEU A 58 27.19 -11.90 -10.33
CA LEU A 58 27.42 -12.01 -8.88
C LEU A 58 26.08 -12.16 -8.15
N TRP A 59 25.98 -13.16 -7.29
CA TRP A 59 24.85 -13.31 -6.37
C TRP A 59 24.92 -12.29 -5.25
N ALA A 60 23.89 -11.42 -5.14
CA ALA A 60 23.70 -10.59 -3.98
C ALA A 60 22.53 -11.11 -3.15
N ARG A 61 22.81 -11.49 -1.92
CA ARG A 61 21.76 -11.94 -1.00
C ARG A 61 20.91 -10.81 -0.45
N TYR A 62 21.45 -9.58 -0.40
CA TYR A 62 20.81 -8.48 0.28
C TYR A 62 21.33 -7.12 -0.19
N PHE A 63 20.42 -6.25 -0.66
CA PHE A 63 20.72 -4.85 -0.93
C PHE A 63 20.11 -3.98 0.16
N ARG A 64 20.91 -3.09 0.72
CA ARG A 64 20.44 -2.05 1.62
C ARG A 64 20.56 -0.71 0.93
N PHE A 65 19.44 -0.05 0.74
CA PHE A 65 19.39 1.27 0.14
C PHE A 65 19.60 2.36 1.20
N SER A 66 20.22 3.48 0.79
CA SER A 66 20.40 4.66 1.64
C SER A 66 19.14 5.52 1.69
N THR A 67 18.32 5.48 0.66
CA THR A 67 17.05 6.20 0.60
C THR A 67 16.08 5.72 1.68
N PRO A 68 15.66 6.60 2.60
CA PRO A 68 14.77 6.20 3.68
C PRO A 68 13.38 5.87 3.12
N ARG A 69 12.79 4.82 3.64
CA ARG A 69 11.40 4.48 3.37
C ARG A 69 10.50 5.28 4.32
N SER A 70 9.55 6.01 3.74
CA SER A 70 8.57 6.75 4.52
C SER A 70 7.19 6.64 3.88
N TRP A 71 6.14 6.91 4.64
CA TRP A 71 4.79 7.05 4.11
C TRP A 71 4.07 8.19 4.80
N ASP A 72 3.26 8.88 4.04
CA ASP A 72 2.32 9.86 4.51
C ASP A 72 0.88 9.37 4.26
N SER A 73 0.01 9.63 5.21
CA SER A 73 -1.39 9.25 5.13
C SER A 73 -2.26 10.43 5.53
N THR A 74 -3.21 10.75 4.66
CA THR A 74 -4.23 11.76 4.94
C THR A 74 -5.59 11.09 4.92
N ARG A 75 -6.34 11.23 6.03
CA ARG A 75 -7.69 10.68 6.16
C ARG A 75 -8.67 11.80 6.47
N GLN A 76 -9.77 11.80 5.76
CA GLN A 76 -10.88 12.73 5.95
C GLN A 76 -12.18 11.97 6.00
N THR A 77 -13.01 12.29 6.98
CA THR A 77 -14.34 11.69 7.11
C THR A 77 -15.33 12.78 7.46
N TRP A 78 -16.44 12.79 6.75
CA TRP A 78 -17.61 13.56 7.14
C TRP A 78 -18.80 12.63 7.25
N ARG A 79 -19.73 12.98 8.13
CA ARG A 79 -20.96 12.23 8.35
C ARG A 79 -22.08 13.21 8.71
N LEU A 80 -23.19 13.07 8.00
CA LEU A 80 -24.45 13.74 8.31
C LEU A 80 -25.46 12.70 8.78
N VAL A 81 -26.11 12.97 9.90
CA VAL A 81 -27.22 12.16 10.41
C VAL A 81 -28.34 13.11 10.74
N GLN A 82 -29.50 12.90 10.15
CA GLN A 82 -30.70 13.65 10.46
C GLN A 82 -31.83 12.68 10.82
N GLY A 83 -32.31 12.79 12.04
CA GLY A 83 -33.45 12.01 12.55
C GLY A 83 -34.70 12.86 12.71
N PHE A 84 -35.84 12.25 12.51
CA PHE A 84 -37.17 12.79 12.72
C PHE A 84 -37.97 11.78 13.53
N ARG A 85 -38.82 12.26 14.43
CA ARG A 85 -39.71 11.42 15.20
C ARG A 85 -41.02 12.16 15.49
N GLY A 86 -42.11 11.43 15.64
CA GLY A 86 -43.38 11.99 15.93
C GLY A 86 -44.41 10.91 16.24
N ASN A 87 -45.63 11.36 16.44
CA ASN A 87 -46.78 10.51 16.72
C ASN A 87 -47.84 10.77 15.67
N TYR A 88 -48.56 9.72 15.30
CA TYR A 88 -49.75 9.80 14.46
C TYR A 88 -50.81 8.88 15.04
N GLY A 89 -51.82 9.45 15.74
CA GLY A 89 -52.75 8.69 16.54
C GLY A 89 -52.01 7.94 17.65
N ASP A 90 -52.25 6.64 17.74
CA ASP A 90 -51.62 5.76 18.73
C ASP A 90 -50.29 5.16 18.25
N TRP A 91 -49.78 5.66 17.15
CA TRP A 91 -48.52 5.20 16.56
C TRP A 91 -47.37 6.21 16.78
N ASP A 92 -46.29 5.71 17.31
CA ASP A 92 -45.02 6.42 17.37
C ASP A 92 -44.21 6.07 16.13
N TRP A 93 -43.61 7.05 15.49
CA TRP A 93 -42.74 6.84 14.34
C TRP A 93 -41.39 7.53 14.51
N ASP A 94 -40.38 6.94 13.90
CA ASP A 94 -39.01 7.42 13.88
C ASP A 94 -38.42 7.16 12.47
N ALA A 95 -37.78 8.17 11.92
CA ALA A 95 -37.14 8.10 10.64
C ALA A 95 -35.76 8.75 10.71
N ALA A 96 -34.77 8.19 10.03
CA ALA A 96 -33.46 8.80 9.94
C ALA A 96 -32.88 8.72 8.53
N VAL A 97 -32.05 9.70 8.21
CA VAL A 97 -31.24 9.75 7.01
C VAL A 97 -29.78 9.88 7.43
N VAL A 98 -28.94 9.05 6.85
CA VAL A 98 -27.49 9.06 7.08
C VAL A 98 -26.78 9.19 5.75
N ALA A 99 -25.86 10.13 5.67
CA ALA A 99 -24.91 10.25 4.57
C ALA A 99 -23.49 10.36 5.14
N SER A 100 -22.58 9.55 4.67
CA SER A 100 -21.18 9.67 5.07
C SER A 100 -20.22 9.36 3.93
N LYS A 101 -19.07 10.02 3.97
CA LYS A 101 -17.97 9.78 3.05
C LYS A 101 -16.65 9.79 3.80
N ALA A 102 -15.84 8.77 3.57
CA ALA A 102 -14.48 8.72 4.08
C ALA A 102 -13.50 8.57 2.92
N THR A 103 -12.44 9.36 2.95
CA THR A 103 -11.35 9.28 1.99
C THR A 103 -10.04 9.02 2.73
N SER A 104 -9.22 8.13 2.19
CA SER A 104 -7.87 7.87 2.67
C SER A 104 -6.92 7.93 1.50
N LYS A 105 -5.95 8.83 1.58
CA LYS A 105 -4.86 8.96 0.61
C LYS A 105 -3.57 8.60 1.30
N MET A 106 -2.83 7.66 0.71
CA MET A 106 -1.55 7.20 1.24
C MET A 106 -0.51 7.18 0.14
N ASN A 107 0.64 7.81 0.40
CA ASN A 107 1.81 7.75 -0.46
C ASN A 107 2.92 7.01 0.28
N ASN A 108 3.54 6.05 -0.37
CA ASN A 108 4.71 5.34 0.12
C ASN A 108 5.93 5.77 -0.70
N HIS A 109 6.87 6.40 -0.04
CA HIS A 109 8.12 6.89 -0.62
C HIS A 109 9.26 5.89 -0.41
N GLY A 110 10.30 5.98 -1.21
CA GLY A 110 11.47 5.13 -1.10
C GLY A 110 11.17 3.66 -1.42
N ARG A 111 10.32 3.41 -2.41
CA ARG A 111 10.03 2.08 -2.94
C ARG A 111 10.89 1.82 -4.16
N ALA A 112 11.50 0.65 -4.25
CA ALA A 112 12.31 0.28 -5.41
C ALA A 112 11.42 -0.32 -6.51
N ASN A 113 11.55 0.21 -7.72
CA ASN A 113 11.02 -0.43 -8.91
C ASN A 113 12.05 -1.45 -9.42
N LEU A 114 11.73 -2.74 -9.33
CA LEU A 114 12.66 -3.82 -9.67
C LEU A 114 13.09 -3.80 -11.14
N THR A 115 12.19 -3.46 -12.05
CA THR A 115 12.53 -3.35 -13.47
C THR A 115 13.57 -2.25 -13.74
N LEU A 116 13.38 -1.09 -13.09
CA LEU A 116 14.34 0.01 -13.19
C LEU A 116 15.65 -0.31 -12.46
N LEU A 117 15.59 -1.04 -11.34
CA LEU A 117 16.77 -1.50 -10.61
C LEU A 117 17.59 -2.46 -11.46
N ASP A 118 16.95 -3.45 -12.10
CA ASP A 118 17.62 -4.38 -13.01
C ASP A 118 18.30 -3.62 -14.17
N ALA A 119 17.59 -2.64 -14.74
CA ALA A 119 18.17 -1.79 -15.80
C ALA A 119 19.34 -0.92 -15.30
N ALA A 120 19.25 -0.39 -14.07
CA ALA A 120 20.32 0.40 -13.48
C ALA A 120 21.55 -0.45 -13.11
N LEU A 121 21.33 -1.71 -12.69
CA LEU A 121 22.39 -2.67 -12.41
C LEU A 121 23.11 -3.12 -13.70
N ALA A 122 22.39 -3.26 -14.80
CA ALA A 122 22.95 -3.75 -16.07
C ALA A 122 23.82 -2.74 -16.83
N LYS A 123 23.87 -1.48 -16.41
CA LYS A 123 24.67 -0.45 -17.08
C LYS A 123 26.18 -0.70 -16.93
N SER A 124 26.90 -0.47 -18.02
CA SER A 124 28.38 -0.55 -18.08
C SER A 124 29.07 0.81 -17.95
N THR A 125 28.35 1.86 -17.59
CA THR A 125 28.79 3.25 -17.46
C THR A 125 28.77 3.72 -16.00
N PRO A 126 29.51 4.78 -15.63
CA PRO A 126 29.59 5.25 -14.22
C PRO A 126 28.27 5.63 -13.55
N ASP A 127 27.21 5.85 -14.33
CA ASP A 127 25.85 6.10 -13.87
C ASP A 127 25.05 4.81 -13.53
N ALA A 128 25.73 3.65 -13.57
CA ALA A 128 25.16 2.40 -13.06
C ALA A 128 24.88 2.50 -11.56
N TYR A 129 23.86 1.79 -11.09
CA TYR A 129 23.68 1.61 -9.65
C TYR A 129 24.90 0.92 -9.05
N ASN A 130 25.44 1.53 -7.98
CA ASN A 130 26.58 1.00 -7.26
C ASN A 130 26.13 0.20 -6.02
N PRO A 131 26.10 -1.14 -6.08
CA PRO A 131 25.70 -1.96 -4.93
C PRO A 131 26.74 -1.99 -3.79
N PHE A 132 27.94 -1.44 -4.02
CA PHE A 132 29.07 -1.43 -3.08
C PHE A 132 29.31 -0.06 -2.46
N CYS A 133 28.42 0.90 -2.65
CA CYS A 133 28.62 2.31 -2.31
C CYS A 133 28.52 2.66 -0.82
N ALA A 134 28.17 1.74 0.05
CA ALA A 134 27.98 1.97 1.50
C ALA A 134 27.08 3.19 1.83
N GLY A 135 26.14 3.52 0.96
CA GLY A 135 25.17 4.61 1.17
C GLY A 135 25.59 5.98 0.61
N LEU A 136 26.69 6.06 -0.12
CA LEU A 136 27.15 7.30 -0.75
C LEU A 136 27.18 7.17 -2.28
N ASN A 137 26.51 8.10 -2.98
CA ASN A 137 26.53 8.18 -4.46
C ASN A 137 26.17 6.84 -5.15
N CYS A 138 25.10 6.20 -4.66
CA CYS A 138 24.75 4.87 -5.13
C CYS A 138 24.00 4.87 -6.46
N GLY A 139 23.40 6.00 -6.88
CA GLY A 139 22.51 6.07 -8.07
C GLY A 139 21.12 5.53 -7.81
N GLU A 140 20.63 5.58 -6.58
CA GLU A 140 19.32 5.04 -6.16
C GLU A 140 18.14 5.81 -6.77
N GLU A 141 18.32 7.08 -7.11
CA GLU A 141 17.33 7.92 -7.74
C GLU A 141 16.83 7.37 -9.08
N ALA A 142 17.62 6.54 -9.74
CA ALA A 142 17.28 5.95 -11.03
C ALA A 142 16.10 4.94 -10.95
N PHE A 143 15.87 4.35 -9.79
CA PHE A 143 14.83 3.31 -9.61
C PHE A 143 13.95 3.51 -8.38
N MET A 144 14.28 4.47 -7.51
CA MET A 144 13.42 4.79 -6.37
C MET A 144 12.18 5.54 -6.82
N THR A 145 11.03 5.14 -6.30
CA THR A 145 9.74 5.69 -6.69
C THR A 145 8.82 5.87 -5.49
N THR A 146 7.77 6.62 -5.71
CA THR A 146 6.66 6.79 -4.77
C THR A 146 5.44 6.11 -5.35
N ILE A 147 4.76 5.29 -4.56
CA ILE A 147 3.51 4.65 -4.92
C ILE A 147 2.36 5.19 -4.09
N PHE A 148 1.17 5.25 -4.67
CA PHE A 148 -0.01 5.74 -3.99
C PHE A 148 -1.09 4.67 -3.82
N ARG A 149 -1.97 4.89 -2.84
CA ARG A 149 -3.24 4.19 -2.69
C ARG A 149 -4.29 5.17 -2.18
N ASN A 150 -5.37 5.32 -2.93
CA ASN A 150 -6.48 6.20 -2.60
C ASN A 150 -7.75 5.38 -2.43
N ASN A 151 -8.34 5.44 -1.23
CA ASN A 151 -9.58 4.75 -0.93
C ASN A 151 -10.68 5.78 -0.68
N THR A 152 -11.84 5.54 -1.24
CA THR A 152 -13.05 6.30 -0.98
C THR A 152 -14.17 5.34 -0.61
N THR A 153 -14.84 5.60 0.50
CA THR A 153 -16.04 4.86 0.91
C THR A 153 -17.19 5.84 1.10
N GLU A 154 -18.36 5.50 0.60
CA GLU A 154 -19.58 6.28 0.76
C GLU A 154 -20.70 5.39 1.31
N LEU A 155 -21.49 5.95 2.19
CA LEU A 155 -22.67 5.32 2.78
C LEU A 155 -23.84 6.27 2.71
N TYR A 156 -24.94 5.80 2.17
CA TYR A 156 -26.25 6.44 2.20
C TYR A 156 -27.23 5.45 2.82
N MET A 157 -27.96 5.90 3.83
CA MET A 157 -28.96 5.08 4.49
C MET A 157 -30.19 5.91 4.82
N VAL A 158 -31.34 5.32 4.64
CA VAL A 158 -32.63 5.84 5.10
C VAL A 158 -33.31 4.72 5.85
N ASP A 159 -33.74 5.00 7.06
CA ASP A 159 -34.52 4.08 7.86
C ASP A 159 -35.82 4.73 8.33
N PHE A 160 -36.84 3.90 8.51
CA PHE A 160 -38.12 4.26 9.05
C PHE A 160 -38.63 3.13 9.91
N LYS A 161 -39.16 3.46 11.08
CA LYS A 161 -39.86 2.52 11.95
C LYS A 161 -41.11 3.17 12.56
N MET A 162 -42.12 2.36 12.80
CA MET A 162 -43.37 2.77 13.36
C MET A 162 -43.87 1.71 14.35
N SER A 163 -44.30 2.11 15.52
CA SER A 163 -44.72 1.21 16.58
C SER A 163 -46.01 1.68 17.23
N ASN A 164 -46.84 0.72 17.61
CA ASN A 164 -48.01 0.94 18.43
C ASN A 164 -48.02 -0.12 19.54
N PRO A 165 -48.04 0.28 20.80
CA PRO A 165 -47.97 -0.65 21.94
C PRO A 165 -49.27 -1.47 22.12
N SER A 166 -50.41 -1.03 21.55
CA SER A 166 -51.70 -1.67 21.72
C SER A 166 -52.54 -1.61 20.44
N VAL A 167 -52.18 -2.44 19.44
CA VAL A 167 -52.99 -2.60 18.21
C VAL A 167 -54.22 -3.47 18.42
N TYR A 168 -54.17 -4.36 19.41
CA TYR A 168 -55.24 -5.27 19.73
C TYR A 168 -55.17 -5.67 21.23
N GLN A 169 -56.33 -5.68 21.90
CA GLN A 169 -56.41 -6.03 23.31
C GLN A 169 -56.88 -7.48 23.48
N LEU A 170 -56.09 -8.28 24.14
CA LEU A 170 -56.40 -9.66 24.51
C LEU A 170 -56.78 -9.71 26.00
N PRO A 171 -57.50 -10.75 26.48
CA PRO A 171 -57.74 -10.94 27.90
C PRO A 171 -56.48 -11.08 28.75
N ALA A 172 -55.37 -11.46 28.14
CA ALA A 172 -54.06 -11.64 28.78
C ALA A 172 -53.15 -10.40 28.70
N GLY A 173 -53.56 -9.33 28.00
CA GLY A 173 -52.79 -8.09 27.81
C GLY A 173 -52.82 -7.58 26.38
N ASP A 174 -52.23 -6.41 26.16
CA ASP A 174 -52.20 -5.74 24.88
C ASP A 174 -51.16 -6.37 23.90
N VAL A 175 -51.53 -6.40 22.64
CA VAL A 175 -50.63 -6.81 21.53
C VAL A 175 -50.05 -5.55 20.91
N GLY A 176 -48.72 -5.37 21.05
CA GLY A 176 -47.99 -4.32 20.40
C GLY A 176 -47.51 -4.75 18.98
N MET A 177 -47.35 -3.78 18.10
CA MET A 177 -46.83 -3.99 16.74
C MET A 177 -45.74 -2.99 16.45
N LEU A 178 -44.66 -3.47 15.77
CA LEU A 178 -43.59 -2.66 15.23
C LEU A 178 -43.37 -3.05 13.78
N VAL A 179 -43.29 -2.04 12.91
CA VAL A 179 -42.98 -2.19 11.49
C VAL A 179 -41.83 -1.24 11.16
N GLY A 180 -40.86 -1.69 10.37
CA GLY A 180 -39.77 -0.87 9.95
C GLY A 180 -39.23 -1.26 8.58
N ALA A 181 -38.55 -0.32 7.94
CA ALA A 181 -37.88 -0.51 6.68
C ALA A 181 -36.55 0.26 6.68
N GLU A 182 -35.54 -0.33 6.13
CA GLU A 182 -34.22 0.28 5.91
C GLU A 182 -33.82 0.13 4.45
N PHE A 183 -33.30 1.21 3.89
CA PHE A 183 -32.61 1.21 2.60
C PHE A 183 -31.20 1.69 2.82
N ARG A 184 -30.22 0.90 2.35
CA ARG A 184 -28.80 1.18 2.51
C ARG A 184 -28.06 1.00 1.19
N SER A 185 -27.18 1.96 0.87
CA SER A 185 -26.26 1.89 -0.26
C SER A 185 -24.85 2.17 0.24
N GLU A 186 -23.96 1.24 -0.01
CA GLU A 186 -22.53 1.39 0.31
C GLU A 186 -21.71 1.24 -0.97
N THR A 187 -20.75 2.12 -1.15
CA THR A 187 -19.78 2.05 -2.22
C THR A 187 -18.36 2.14 -1.67
N MET A 188 -17.46 1.40 -2.27
CA MET A 188 -16.03 1.46 -1.97
C MET A 188 -15.25 1.48 -3.27
N ASP A 189 -14.39 2.49 -3.40
CA ASP A 189 -13.41 2.60 -4.47
C ASP A 189 -12.00 2.53 -3.89
N ASP A 190 -11.16 1.66 -4.43
CA ASP A 190 -9.77 1.44 -4.01
C ASP A 190 -8.83 1.63 -5.20
N ALA A 191 -8.47 2.88 -5.47
CA ALA A 191 -7.54 3.24 -6.53
C ALA A 191 -6.10 2.99 -6.07
N ARG A 192 -5.43 2.06 -6.73
CA ARG A 192 -4.04 1.69 -6.48
C ARG A 192 -3.14 2.16 -7.60
N ASP A 193 -1.89 2.46 -7.24
CA ASP A 193 -0.87 2.75 -8.24
C ASP A 193 -0.72 1.56 -9.20
N PRO A 194 -0.74 1.78 -10.53
CA PRO A 194 -0.59 0.71 -11.52
C PRO A 194 0.67 -0.11 -11.38
N ASN A 195 1.71 0.46 -10.79
CA ASN A 195 2.99 -0.21 -10.58
C ASN A 195 2.98 -1.27 -9.46
N ILE A 196 1.90 -1.38 -8.67
CA ILE A 196 1.78 -2.39 -7.59
C ILE A 196 1.60 -3.82 -8.13
N ASN A 197 1.60 -4.03 -9.43
CA ASN A 197 1.39 -5.33 -10.09
C ASN A 197 2.62 -6.28 -10.05
N GLY A 198 3.45 -6.19 -9.04
CA GLY A 198 4.63 -7.05 -8.87
C GLY A 198 5.94 -6.48 -9.38
N THR A 199 5.96 -5.26 -9.92
CA THR A 199 7.18 -4.57 -10.37
C THR A 199 7.78 -3.67 -9.28
N ILE A 200 7.02 -3.39 -8.22
CA ILE A 200 7.46 -2.56 -7.08
C ILE A 200 7.39 -3.36 -5.79
N THR A 201 8.41 -3.23 -4.96
CA THR A 201 8.54 -3.86 -3.64
C THR A 201 8.45 -2.84 -2.51
#